data_2ca4a79df147478922f9caff30216964
#
_entry.id   2ca4a79df147478922f9caff30216964
#
_cell.length_a   1.000
_cell.length_b   1.000
_cell.length_c   1.000
_cell.angle_alpha   90.00
_cell.angle_beta   90.00
_cell.angle_gamma   90.00
#
_symmetry.space_group_name_H-M   'P 1'
#
loop_
_entity.id
_entity.type
_entity.pdbx_description
1 polymer ?
#
loop_
_entity_poly.entity_id
_entity_poly.type
_entity_poly.pdbx_seq_one_letter_code
_entity_poly.pdbx_strand_id
1 'polypeptide(L)'
;MREYDAKKNKSAIKTFVIRAVSFIVLLVLIFGVVFGITTMRSADMSPQIHAGDLILYYRLDKSCEINDVIVTEAEDRQFIGRVAAGPGDEIDITDEGRVMVNGSLVVENDIFYPTPQYVSDVTYPVQLQENEYFVLCDKRNGAKDSRLYGTVNVQDVKGKVITVLRKNNI
;
A
#
# COMPACT_ATOMS: atom_id res chain seq x y z
N MET A 1 36.68 46.12 -15.18
CA MET A 1 36.92 44.78 -14.58
C MET A 1 35.86 44.41 -13.56
N ARG A 2 35.61 45.18 -12.50
CA ARG A 2 34.60 44.87 -11.44
C ARG A 2 33.15 44.69 -11.93
N GLU A 3 32.73 45.45 -12.92
CA GLU A 3 31.35 45.41 -13.44
C GLU A 3 31.08 44.15 -14.31
N TYR A 4 32.09 43.70 -15.03
CA TYR A 4 32.06 42.45 -15.79
C TYR A 4 31.94 41.21 -14.87
N ASP A 5 32.73 41.21 -13.79
CA ASP A 5 32.71 40.13 -12.80
C ASP A 5 31.36 40.06 -12.05
N ALA A 6 30.78 41.23 -11.74
CA ALA A 6 29.45 41.28 -11.11
C ALA A 6 28.34 40.76 -12.01
N LYS A 7 28.41 41.04 -13.33
CA LYS A 7 27.43 40.56 -14.30
C LYS A 7 27.54 39.05 -14.54
N LYS A 8 28.78 38.53 -14.58
CA LYS A 8 29.08 37.09 -14.69
C LYS A 8 28.57 36.33 -13.44
N ASN A 9 28.78 36.89 -12.25
CA ASN A 9 28.36 36.29 -11.00
C ASN A 9 26.81 36.26 -10.88
N LYS A 10 26.11 37.33 -11.29
CA LYS A 10 24.64 37.36 -11.33
C LYS A 10 24.06 36.31 -12.31
N SER A 11 24.71 36.12 -13.46
CA SER A 11 24.30 35.09 -14.43
C SER A 11 24.51 33.69 -13.88
N ALA A 12 25.63 33.42 -13.21
CA ALA A 12 25.92 32.14 -12.58
C ALA A 12 24.92 31.81 -11.46
N ILE A 13 24.61 32.78 -10.61
CA ILE A 13 23.61 32.65 -9.54
C ILE A 13 22.21 32.34 -10.14
N LYS A 14 21.80 33.07 -11.18
CA LYS A 14 20.53 32.81 -11.87
C LYS A 14 20.45 31.39 -12.41
N THR A 15 21.50 30.93 -13.07
CA THR A 15 21.57 29.56 -13.62
C THR A 15 21.52 28.51 -12.51
N PHE A 16 22.22 28.73 -11.41
CA PHE A 16 22.18 27.85 -10.24
C PHE A 16 20.76 27.77 -9.65
N VAL A 17 20.11 28.92 -9.44
CA VAL A 17 18.75 28.96 -8.90
C VAL A 17 17.76 28.22 -9.81
N ILE A 18 17.84 28.44 -11.13
CA ILE A 18 16.96 27.73 -12.08
C ILE A 18 17.18 26.20 -11.98
N ARG A 19 18.42 25.74 -11.93
CA ARG A 19 18.72 24.30 -11.79
C ARG A 19 18.21 23.75 -10.47
N ALA A 20 18.40 24.47 -9.37
CA ALA A 20 17.91 24.05 -8.06
C ALA A 20 16.37 23.97 -8.03
N VAL A 21 15.69 24.97 -8.58
CA VAL A 21 14.22 24.96 -8.69
C VAL A 21 13.74 23.81 -9.57
N SER A 22 14.36 23.59 -10.73
CA SER A 22 14.01 22.46 -11.62
C SER A 22 14.19 21.12 -10.93
N PHE A 23 15.26 20.95 -10.16
CA PHE A 23 15.50 19.74 -9.38
C PHE A 23 14.44 19.52 -8.30
N ILE A 24 14.08 20.57 -7.58
CA ILE A 24 13.01 20.50 -6.56
C ILE A 24 11.67 20.13 -7.21
N VAL A 25 11.32 20.78 -8.34
CA VAL A 25 10.10 20.45 -9.08
C VAL A 25 10.10 18.98 -9.52
N LEU A 26 11.23 18.48 -10.01
CA LEU A 26 11.37 17.07 -10.39
C LEU A 26 11.14 16.13 -9.19
N LEU A 27 11.73 16.44 -8.04
CA LEU A 27 11.51 15.65 -6.81
C LEU A 27 10.04 15.68 -6.38
N VAL A 28 9.38 16.84 -6.42
CA VAL A 28 7.96 16.96 -6.09
C VAL A 28 7.10 16.14 -7.04
N LEU A 29 7.41 16.13 -8.33
CA LEU A 29 6.71 15.30 -9.32
C LEU A 29 6.93 13.80 -9.05
N ILE A 30 8.17 13.40 -8.80
CA ILE A 30 8.48 11.98 -8.53
C ILE A 30 7.76 11.50 -7.26
N PHE A 31 7.92 12.18 -6.13
CA PHE A 31 7.36 11.74 -4.85
C PHE A 31 5.92 12.16 -4.61
N GLY A 32 5.39 13.11 -5.36
CA GLY A 32 3.99 13.52 -5.29
C GLY A 32 3.07 12.74 -6.22
N VAL A 33 3.54 12.42 -7.44
CA VAL A 33 2.72 11.81 -8.49
C VAL A 33 3.05 10.32 -8.65
N VAL A 34 4.33 9.98 -8.81
CA VAL A 34 4.75 8.61 -9.15
C VAL A 34 4.79 7.70 -7.93
N PHE A 35 5.36 8.17 -6.86
CA PHE A 35 5.52 7.41 -5.62
C PHE A 35 4.76 8.06 -4.47
N GLY A 36 4.41 7.24 -3.50
CA GLY A 36 3.88 7.69 -2.23
C GLY A 36 4.70 7.13 -1.09
N ILE A 37 4.72 7.86 0.00
CA ILE A 37 5.37 7.43 1.23
C ILE A 37 4.33 7.49 2.35
N THR A 38 4.24 6.41 3.11
CA THR A 38 3.39 6.34 4.31
C THR A 38 4.11 5.58 5.42
N THR A 39 3.54 5.60 6.60
CA THR A 39 4.09 4.87 7.76
C THR A 39 3.08 3.84 8.23
N MET A 40 3.54 2.62 8.51
CA MET A 40 2.70 1.60 9.13
C MET A 40 2.33 2.03 10.56
N ARG A 41 1.04 2.20 10.82
CA ARG A 41 0.55 2.72 12.12
C ARG A 41 0.21 1.64 13.12
N SER A 42 -0.04 0.42 12.66
CA SER A 42 -0.47 -0.72 13.46
C SER A 42 0.48 -1.91 13.29
N ALA A 43 0.28 -2.95 14.07
CA ALA A 43 1.02 -4.21 13.93
C ALA A 43 0.31 -5.22 13.01
N ASP A 44 -0.68 -4.77 12.23
CA ASP A 44 -1.58 -5.65 11.48
C ASP A 44 -0.88 -6.43 10.35
N MET A 45 0.27 -5.94 9.88
CA MET A 45 1.09 -6.60 8.86
C MET A 45 2.32 -7.33 9.44
N SER A 46 2.35 -7.55 10.76
CA SER A 46 3.40 -8.35 11.40
C SER A 46 3.31 -9.82 10.98
N PRO A 47 4.45 -10.52 10.84
CA PRO A 47 5.82 -10.10 11.14
C PRO A 47 6.54 -9.40 9.99
N GLN A 48 5.94 -9.32 8.80
CA GLN A 48 6.61 -8.78 7.60
C GLN A 48 6.84 -7.27 7.67
N ILE A 49 5.82 -6.52 8.14
CA ILE A 49 5.87 -5.06 8.29
C ILE A 49 5.47 -4.70 9.71
N HIS A 50 6.29 -3.89 10.38
CA HIS A 50 6.08 -3.51 11.77
C HIS A 50 5.54 -2.09 11.89
N ALA A 51 4.88 -1.82 13.01
CA ALA A 51 4.46 -0.47 13.34
C ALA A 51 5.68 0.48 13.38
N GLY A 52 5.57 1.60 12.68
CA GLY A 52 6.64 2.60 12.54
C GLY A 52 7.51 2.42 11.29
N ASP A 53 7.40 1.31 10.54
CA ASP A 53 8.11 1.14 9.29
C ASP A 53 7.63 2.16 8.25
N LEU A 54 8.58 2.68 7.46
CA LEU A 54 8.30 3.58 6.35
C LEU A 54 8.08 2.77 5.09
N ILE A 55 6.97 3.03 4.41
CA ILE A 55 6.51 2.27 3.25
C ILE A 55 6.54 3.17 2.02
N LEU A 56 7.29 2.75 1.01
CA LEU A 56 7.30 3.35 -0.32
C LEU A 56 6.38 2.55 -1.22
N TYR A 57 5.43 3.22 -1.87
CA TYR A 57 4.49 2.60 -2.79
C TYR A 57 4.39 3.33 -4.13
N TYR A 58 4.07 2.59 -5.20
CA TYR A 58 3.93 3.10 -6.55
C TYR A 58 2.46 3.40 -6.85
N ARG A 59 2.18 4.61 -7.34
CA ARG A 59 0.82 5.14 -7.50
C ARG A 59 0.20 4.95 -8.87
N LEU A 60 1.04 4.82 -9.92
CA LEU A 60 0.56 4.90 -11.29
C LEU A 60 -0.04 3.58 -11.80
N ASP A 61 0.27 2.46 -11.16
CA ASP A 61 -0.33 1.17 -11.46
C ASP A 61 -1.18 0.72 -10.28
N LYS A 62 -2.46 0.54 -10.54
CA LYS A 62 -3.46 0.08 -9.57
C LYS A 62 -3.95 -1.34 -9.86
N SER A 63 -3.44 -1.98 -10.89
CA SER A 63 -3.68 -3.39 -11.17
C SER A 63 -2.90 -4.24 -10.17
N CYS A 64 -3.58 -4.84 -9.21
CA CYS A 64 -2.95 -5.62 -8.17
C CYS A 64 -3.05 -7.10 -8.47
N GLU A 65 -1.96 -7.82 -8.23
CA GLU A 65 -1.92 -9.27 -8.30
C GLU A 65 -2.11 -9.89 -6.92
N ILE A 66 -2.49 -11.17 -6.89
CA ILE A 66 -2.59 -11.93 -5.63
C ILE A 66 -1.23 -11.90 -4.93
N ASN A 67 -1.24 -11.67 -3.64
CA ASN A 67 -0.09 -11.46 -2.75
C ASN A 67 0.58 -10.07 -2.83
N ASP A 68 0.17 -9.17 -3.71
CA ASP A 68 0.65 -7.79 -3.64
C ASP A 68 0.27 -7.15 -2.30
N VAL A 69 1.21 -6.44 -1.68
CA VAL A 69 0.90 -5.57 -0.56
C VAL A 69 0.51 -4.20 -1.11
N ILE A 70 -0.65 -3.72 -0.73
CA ILE A 70 -1.23 -2.48 -1.24
C ILE A 70 -1.53 -1.49 -0.12
N VAL A 71 -1.49 -0.21 -0.49
CA VAL A 71 -1.99 0.88 0.34
C VAL A 71 -3.37 1.26 -0.19
N THR A 72 -4.37 1.20 0.67
CA THR A 72 -5.75 1.59 0.36
C THR A 72 -6.18 2.76 1.23
N GLU A 73 -7.25 3.43 0.86
CA GLU A 73 -7.84 4.51 1.65
C GLU A 73 -9.34 4.27 1.82
N ALA A 74 -9.78 4.29 3.06
CA ALA A 74 -11.19 4.26 3.43
C ALA A 74 -11.41 5.23 4.60
N GLU A 75 -12.49 6.00 4.60
CA GLU A 75 -12.86 6.96 5.66
C GLU A 75 -11.68 7.90 6.04
N ASP A 76 -11.00 8.48 5.04
CA ASP A 76 -9.83 9.35 5.20
C ASP A 76 -8.64 8.70 5.97
N ARG A 77 -8.61 7.37 6.01
CA ARG A 77 -7.53 6.61 6.63
C ARG A 77 -6.88 5.68 5.63
N GLN A 78 -5.57 5.57 5.73
CA GLN A 78 -4.81 4.61 4.94
C GLN A 78 -4.73 3.28 5.69
N PHE A 79 -5.02 2.22 4.96
CA PHE A 79 -4.85 0.84 5.39
C PHE A 79 -3.80 0.18 4.51
N ILE A 80 -3.13 -0.80 5.05
CA ILE A 80 -2.11 -1.57 4.35
C ILE A 80 -2.44 -3.03 4.57
N GLY A 81 -2.51 -3.77 3.48
CA GLY A 81 -2.83 -5.20 3.52
C GLY A 81 -2.38 -5.89 2.27
N ARG A 82 -2.56 -7.19 2.24
CA ARG A 82 -2.19 -8.08 1.15
C ARG A 82 -3.42 -8.52 0.37
N VAL A 83 -3.34 -8.48 -0.94
CA VAL A 83 -4.41 -8.96 -1.84
C VAL A 83 -4.52 -10.47 -1.70
N ALA A 84 -5.67 -10.92 -1.19
CA ALA A 84 -5.99 -12.34 -1.03
C ALA A 84 -6.82 -12.88 -2.20
N ALA A 85 -7.69 -12.04 -2.76
CA ALA A 85 -8.47 -12.37 -3.95
C ALA A 85 -8.66 -11.10 -4.81
N GLY A 86 -8.84 -11.28 -6.11
CA GLY A 86 -8.95 -10.22 -7.10
C GLY A 86 -10.25 -10.25 -7.88
N PRO A 87 -10.37 -9.39 -8.91
CA PRO A 87 -11.57 -9.25 -9.72
C PRO A 87 -12.08 -10.59 -10.28
N GLY A 88 -13.37 -10.85 -10.05
CA GLY A 88 -14.05 -12.05 -10.52
C GLY A 88 -13.83 -13.31 -9.66
N ASP A 89 -12.95 -13.25 -8.65
CA ASP A 89 -12.77 -14.36 -7.73
C ASP A 89 -13.92 -14.47 -6.72
N GLU A 90 -14.14 -15.68 -6.25
CA GLU A 90 -14.93 -15.98 -5.07
C GLU A 90 -13.99 -16.30 -3.91
N ILE A 91 -14.11 -15.59 -2.79
CA ILE A 91 -13.33 -15.86 -1.59
C ILE A 91 -14.21 -16.33 -0.45
N ASP A 92 -13.78 -17.38 0.24
CA ASP A 92 -14.40 -17.92 1.43
C ASP A 92 -13.41 -18.09 2.57
N ILE A 93 -13.89 -18.01 3.79
CA ILE A 93 -13.13 -18.31 5.00
C ILE A 93 -13.92 -19.37 5.77
N THR A 94 -13.35 -20.57 5.89
CA THR A 94 -14.01 -21.68 6.56
C THR A 94 -14.10 -21.45 8.08
N ASP A 95 -14.97 -22.22 8.75
CA ASP A 95 -15.10 -22.17 10.22
C ASP A 95 -13.78 -22.52 10.94
N GLU A 96 -12.89 -23.32 10.29
CA GLU A 96 -11.56 -23.61 10.80
C GLU A 96 -10.54 -22.49 10.52
N GLY A 97 -10.96 -21.39 9.90
CA GLY A 97 -10.10 -20.25 9.59
C GLY A 97 -9.15 -20.50 8.42
N ARG A 98 -9.55 -21.28 7.42
CA ARG A 98 -8.81 -21.48 6.18
C ARG A 98 -9.36 -20.61 5.08
N VAL A 99 -8.49 -19.95 4.34
CA VAL A 99 -8.86 -19.12 3.19
C VAL A 99 -8.99 -19.99 1.95
N MET A 100 -10.10 -19.86 1.26
CA MET A 100 -10.38 -20.52 0.00
C MET A 100 -10.66 -19.47 -1.08
N VAL A 101 -10.11 -19.69 -2.28
CA VAL A 101 -10.38 -18.84 -3.45
C VAL A 101 -10.81 -19.76 -4.60
N ASN A 102 -11.96 -19.45 -5.19
CA ASN A 102 -12.57 -20.24 -6.24
C ASN A 102 -12.70 -21.74 -5.85
N GLY A 103 -13.09 -22.00 -4.61
CA GLY A 103 -13.25 -23.35 -4.06
C GLY A 103 -11.95 -24.08 -3.77
N SER A 104 -10.80 -23.46 -3.96
CA SER A 104 -9.49 -24.07 -3.71
C SER A 104 -8.83 -23.46 -2.46
N LEU A 105 -8.21 -24.34 -1.65
CA LEU A 105 -7.47 -23.91 -0.46
C LEU A 105 -6.26 -23.07 -0.86
N VAL A 106 -6.15 -21.86 -0.31
CA VAL A 106 -4.97 -21.01 -0.48
C VAL A 106 -3.89 -21.43 0.53
N VAL A 107 -2.70 -21.77 0.01
CA VAL A 107 -1.54 -22.07 0.85
C VAL A 107 -0.74 -20.79 1.05
N GLU A 108 -0.74 -20.27 2.27
CA GLU A 108 -0.05 -19.05 2.64
C GLU A 108 1.18 -19.40 3.49
N ASN A 109 2.36 -19.39 2.88
CA ASN A 109 3.60 -19.84 3.54
C ASN A 109 4.06 -18.94 4.69
N ASP A 110 3.67 -17.66 4.66
CA ASP A 110 4.10 -16.64 5.63
C ASP A 110 3.02 -16.31 6.68
N ILE A 111 1.88 -17.00 6.65
CA ILE A 111 0.78 -16.82 7.58
C ILE A 111 0.74 -18.02 8.53
N PHE A 112 1.01 -17.77 9.80
CA PHE A 112 1.18 -18.81 10.81
C PHE A 112 -0.05 -19.06 11.68
N TYR A 113 -1.10 -18.25 11.52
CA TYR A 113 -2.31 -18.32 12.34
C TYR A 113 -3.54 -18.53 11.45
N PRO A 114 -4.57 -19.21 11.95
CA PRO A 114 -5.85 -19.29 11.29
C PRO A 114 -6.41 -17.90 11.00
N THR A 115 -7.15 -17.77 9.92
CA THR A 115 -7.85 -16.56 9.54
C THR A 115 -9.28 -16.61 10.07
N PRO A 116 -9.60 -16.03 11.24
CA PRO A 116 -10.95 -16.10 11.76
C PRO A 116 -11.89 -15.24 10.93
N GLN A 117 -13.11 -15.69 10.73
CA GLN A 117 -14.20 -14.80 10.36
C GLN A 117 -14.46 -13.81 11.51
N TYR A 118 -14.87 -12.59 11.16
CA TYR A 118 -15.26 -11.60 12.15
C TYR A 118 -16.77 -11.46 12.20
N VAL A 119 -17.28 -11.02 13.34
CA VAL A 119 -18.67 -10.56 13.44
C VAL A 119 -18.75 -9.21 12.73
N SER A 120 -19.26 -9.19 11.51
CA SER A 120 -19.36 -8.04 10.62
C SER A 120 -20.53 -8.24 9.65
N ASP A 121 -20.76 -7.26 8.77
CA ASP A 121 -21.73 -7.36 7.70
C ASP A 121 -21.24 -8.19 6.49
N VAL A 122 -20.00 -8.69 6.54
CA VAL A 122 -19.42 -9.53 5.48
C VAL A 122 -19.95 -10.94 5.61
N THR A 123 -20.63 -11.41 4.57
CA THR A 123 -21.14 -12.79 4.48
C THR A 123 -20.34 -13.60 3.48
N TYR A 124 -19.93 -14.81 3.87
CA TYR A 124 -19.13 -15.70 3.02
C TYR A 124 -20.01 -16.75 2.32
N PRO A 125 -19.63 -17.21 1.10
CA PRO A 125 -18.52 -16.70 0.30
C PRO A 125 -18.78 -15.30 -0.25
N VAL A 126 -17.71 -14.53 -0.48
CA VAL A 126 -17.76 -13.19 -1.10
C VAL A 126 -17.43 -13.30 -2.58
N GLN A 127 -18.33 -12.93 -3.46
CA GLN A 127 -18.09 -12.83 -4.90
C GLN A 127 -17.56 -11.44 -5.23
N LEU A 128 -16.33 -11.34 -5.74
CA LEU A 128 -15.70 -10.07 -6.11
C LEU A 128 -16.17 -9.60 -7.49
N GLN A 129 -16.47 -8.31 -7.60
CA GLN A 129 -16.78 -7.66 -8.87
C GLN A 129 -15.50 -7.34 -9.66
N GLU A 130 -15.63 -6.89 -10.92
CA GLU A 130 -14.49 -6.61 -11.81
C GLU A 130 -13.50 -5.54 -11.30
N ASN A 131 -13.92 -4.73 -10.34
CA ASN A 131 -13.10 -3.64 -9.77
C ASN A 131 -12.84 -3.82 -8.27
N GLU A 132 -12.96 -5.01 -7.76
CA GLU A 132 -12.87 -5.28 -6.33
C GLU A 132 -11.73 -6.21 -5.98
N TYR A 133 -11.13 -5.95 -4.84
CA TYR A 133 -10.13 -6.79 -4.19
C TYR A 133 -10.59 -7.17 -2.79
N PHE A 134 -10.22 -8.35 -2.35
CA PHE A 134 -10.31 -8.74 -0.95
C PHE A 134 -8.92 -8.71 -0.33
N VAL A 135 -8.75 -7.85 0.67
CA VAL A 135 -7.44 -7.53 1.23
C VAL A 135 -7.38 -8.02 2.67
N LEU A 136 -6.38 -8.83 2.97
CA LEU A 136 -6.15 -9.35 4.32
C LEU A 136 -4.85 -8.80 4.90
N CYS A 137 -4.83 -8.61 6.21
CA CYS A 137 -3.61 -8.30 6.93
C CYS A 137 -2.84 -9.59 7.28
N ASP A 138 -1.49 -9.54 7.29
CA ASP A 138 -0.66 -10.72 7.58
C ASP A 138 -0.87 -11.22 9.03
N LYS A 139 -1.10 -10.30 9.98
CA LYS A 139 -1.53 -10.65 11.34
C LYS A 139 -3.04 -10.89 11.37
N ARG A 140 -3.46 -12.12 11.19
CA ARG A 140 -4.87 -12.49 11.04
C ARG A 140 -5.76 -12.21 12.25
N ASN A 141 -5.19 -12.18 13.45
CA ASN A 141 -5.95 -11.94 14.69
C ASN A 141 -6.02 -10.46 15.04
N GLY A 142 -7.23 -9.90 15.09
CA GLY A 142 -7.51 -8.53 15.54
C GLY A 142 -7.16 -7.44 14.55
N ALA A 143 -6.75 -7.77 13.35
CA ALA A 143 -6.43 -6.79 12.30
C ALA A 143 -7.69 -6.21 11.67
N LYS A 144 -7.58 -4.98 11.18
CA LYS A 144 -8.65 -4.31 10.43
C LYS A 144 -8.42 -4.47 8.93
N ASP A 145 -9.18 -5.37 8.33
CA ASP A 145 -9.07 -5.71 6.90
C ASP A 145 -10.45 -6.01 6.30
N SER A 146 -10.50 -6.55 5.09
CA SER A 146 -11.74 -6.82 4.35
C SER A 146 -12.72 -7.73 5.09
N ARG A 147 -12.30 -8.45 6.10
CA ARG A 147 -13.21 -9.20 6.98
C ARG A 147 -14.14 -8.31 7.80
N LEU A 148 -13.76 -7.03 8.00
CA LEU A 148 -14.55 -6.04 8.74
C LEU A 148 -15.29 -5.08 7.83
N TYR A 149 -14.61 -4.55 6.79
CA TYR A 149 -15.17 -3.50 5.96
C TYR A 149 -15.56 -3.93 4.54
N GLY A 150 -15.43 -5.24 4.23
CA GLY A 150 -15.78 -5.79 2.93
C GLY A 150 -14.71 -5.57 1.87
N THR A 151 -15.14 -5.63 0.61
CA THR A 151 -14.27 -5.49 -0.55
C THR A 151 -13.68 -4.09 -0.68
N VAL A 152 -12.53 -3.99 -1.31
CA VAL A 152 -11.83 -2.73 -1.62
C VAL A 152 -11.95 -2.46 -3.11
N ASN A 153 -12.50 -1.29 -3.47
CA ASN A 153 -12.57 -0.90 -4.87
C ASN A 153 -11.18 -0.46 -5.38
N VAL A 154 -10.87 -0.74 -6.65
CA VAL A 154 -9.63 -0.32 -7.31
C VAL A 154 -9.38 1.20 -7.21
N GLN A 155 -10.45 1.99 -7.13
CA GLN A 155 -10.35 3.46 -7.00
C GLN A 155 -9.76 3.87 -5.64
N ASP A 156 -9.98 3.07 -4.60
CA ASP A 156 -9.50 3.31 -3.24
C ASP A 156 -8.05 2.82 -3.05
N VAL A 157 -7.52 2.09 -4.03
CA VAL A 157 -6.10 1.70 -4.05
C VAL A 157 -5.25 2.93 -4.32
N LYS A 158 -4.37 3.27 -3.39
CA LYS A 158 -3.40 4.37 -3.53
C LYS A 158 -2.13 3.93 -4.24
N GLY A 159 -1.82 2.65 -4.21
CA GLY A 159 -0.71 2.04 -4.94
C GLY A 159 -0.17 0.77 -4.32
N LYS A 160 0.77 0.14 -5.03
CA LYS A 160 1.45 -1.10 -4.63
C LYS A 160 2.72 -0.80 -3.83
N VAL A 161 2.93 -1.51 -2.75
CA VAL A 161 4.14 -1.38 -1.93
C VAL A 161 5.33 -1.94 -2.70
N ILE A 162 6.38 -1.12 -2.83
CA ILE A 162 7.63 -1.50 -3.51
C ILE A 162 8.67 -1.94 -2.51
N THR A 163 8.79 -1.17 -1.41
CA THR A 163 9.79 -1.45 -0.39
C THR A 163 9.36 -0.92 0.97
N VAL A 164 9.87 -1.57 1.98
CA VAL A 164 9.68 -1.22 3.39
C VAL A 164 11.03 -0.86 3.99
N LEU A 165 11.14 0.36 4.47
CA LEU A 165 12.31 0.83 5.19
C LEU A 165 12.05 0.66 6.68
N ARG A 166 12.72 -0.35 7.26
CA ARG A 166 12.54 -0.70 8.66
C ARG A 166 13.16 0.36 9.55
N LYS A 167 12.39 0.81 10.53
CA LYS A 167 12.92 1.64 11.60
C LYS A 167 13.73 0.75 12.54
N ASN A 168 15.07 0.80 12.43
CA ASN A 168 15.92 0.21 13.45
C ASN A 168 15.73 0.98 14.75
N ASN A 169 15.12 0.36 15.73
CA ASN A 169 15.23 0.84 17.12
C ASN A 169 16.65 0.47 17.57
N ILE A 170 17.57 1.43 17.49
CA ILE A 170 18.86 1.39 18.15
C ILE A 170 18.61 1.67 19.63
#